data_7b3e02ec4a6b8c1316cbe23a1f893348
#
_entry.id   7b3e02ec4a6b8c1316cbe23a1f893348
#
_cell.length_a   1.000
_cell.length_b   1.000
_cell.length_c   1.000
_cell.angle_alpha   90.00
_cell.angle_beta   90.00
_cell.angle_gamma   90.00
#
_symmetry.space_group_name_H-M   'P 1'
#
loop_
_entity.id
_entity.type
_entity.pdbx_description
1 polymer ?
#
loop_
_entity_poly.entity_id
_entity_poly.type
_entity_poly.pdbx_seq_one_letter_code
_entity_poly.pdbx_strand_id
1 'polypeptide(L)'
;LGTASERTKPAVLITVTKQPDTSTEKLTEKLDEIVVDLRKNLPADVHVSTDIFRQSHFIDNSINNVKKSLFEGSFFVVIVLFLFLMNIRTTVISLVALPLSLLVSIIVLHYMGLTINTMSLGGMAIAIGSLVDDAIVDVENVYKRIRENRLLPPDQQRSTLEVVYDASREVRMPILNSTLIIVVSFVPLFFLSGMEGRMLVPLGIAFIVALFASTVVALTLTPVLCSYLLNRKATGMKELREAWIARKLKVVYKRALELALAYQKWVPDRKS
;
A
#
# COMPACT_ATOMS: atom_id res chain seq x y z
N LEU A 1 15.66 10.91 -46.92
CA LEU A 1 15.20 9.53 -47.07
C LEU A 1 16.18 8.65 -46.35
N GLY A 2 15.77 8.04 -45.21
CA GLY A 2 16.60 7.09 -44.47
C GLY A 2 16.52 5.70 -45.09
N THR A 3 17.62 4.96 -45.05
CA THR A 3 17.66 3.55 -45.42
C THR A 3 17.48 2.69 -44.17
N ALA A 4 16.58 1.72 -44.20
CA ALA A 4 16.43 0.75 -43.17
C ALA A 4 16.87 -0.64 -43.67
N SER A 5 17.49 -1.42 -42.80
CA SER A 5 17.86 -2.81 -43.09
C SER A 5 17.52 -3.71 -41.88
N GLU A 6 17.01 -4.90 -42.17
CA GLU A 6 16.81 -5.95 -41.18
C GLU A 6 17.58 -7.19 -41.60
N ARG A 7 18.45 -7.70 -40.74
CA ARG A 7 19.30 -8.88 -41.00
C ARG A 7 20.00 -8.81 -42.36
N THR A 8 20.63 -7.67 -42.66
CA THR A 8 21.34 -7.40 -43.90
C THR A 8 20.51 -7.32 -45.18
N LYS A 9 19.16 -7.37 -45.08
CA LYS A 9 18.23 -7.16 -46.22
C LYS A 9 17.63 -5.77 -46.16
N PRO A 10 17.34 -5.16 -47.35
CA PRO A 10 16.62 -3.87 -47.37
C PRO A 10 15.26 -4.03 -46.71
N ALA A 11 14.91 -3.07 -45.88
CA ALA A 11 13.65 -3.07 -45.14
C ALA A 11 12.95 -1.70 -45.21
N VAL A 12 11.65 -1.70 -44.93
CA VAL A 12 10.85 -0.50 -44.75
C VAL A 12 10.42 -0.42 -43.30
N LEU A 13 10.77 0.68 -42.63
CA LEU A 13 10.33 0.93 -41.25
C LEU A 13 9.06 1.77 -41.26
N ILE A 14 7.99 1.21 -40.71
CA ILE A 14 6.73 1.89 -40.49
C ILE A 14 6.62 2.25 -39.00
N THR A 15 6.62 3.53 -38.68
CA THR A 15 6.46 4.01 -37.31
C THR A 15 5.03 4.49 -37.11
N VAL A 16 4.34 3.87 -36.14
CA VAL A 16 3.00 4.29 -35.73
C VAL A 16 3.09 5.07 -34.42
N THR A 17 2.63 6.31 -34.43
CA THR A 17 2.61 7.19 -33.25
C THR A 17 1.18 7.36 -32.79
N LYS A 18 0.98 7.30 -31.45
CA LYS A 18 -0.35 7.52 -30.85
C LYS A 18 -0.63 8.99 -30.61
N GLN A 19 -1.89 9.36 -30.65
CA GLN A 19 -2.34 10.65 -30.11
C GLN A 19 -2.40 10.62 -28.58
N PRO A 20 -2.27 11.78 -27.90
CA PRO A 20 -2.20 11.84 -26.41
C PRO A 20 -3.33 11.12 -25.71
N ASP A 21 -4.56 11.16 -26.22
CA ASP A 21 -5.76 10.64 -25.57
C ASP A 21 -6.06 9.16 -25.90
N THR A 22 -5.20 8.51 -26.69
CA THR A 22 -5.42 7.11 -27.09
C THR A 22 -4.70 6.16 -26.14
N SER A 23 -5.36 5.09 -25.70
CA SER A 23 -4.72 4.01 -24.94
C SER A 23 -3.69 3.29 -25.79
N THR A 24 -2.46 3.16 -25.29
CA THR A 24 -1.36 2.45 -25.95
C THR A 24 -1.73 0.96 -26.14
N GLU A 25 -2.36 0.35 -25.14
CA GLU A 25 -2.77 -1.05 -25.14
C GLU A 25 -3.80 -1.33 -26.25
N LYS A 26 -4.91 -0.58 -26.28
CA LYS A 26 -5.94 -0.72 -27.32
C LYS A 26 -5.42 -0.45 -28.72
N LEU A 27 -4.48 0.52 -28.87
CA LEU A 27 -3.86 0.79 -30.17
C LEU A 27 -2.97 -0.37 -30.61
N THR A 28 -2.18 -0.94 -29.67
CA THR A 28 -1.31 -2.08 -29.96
C THR A 28 -2.11 -3.30 -30.38
N GLU A 29 -3.23 -3.59 -29.69
CA GLU A 29 -4.13 -4.69 -30.01
C GLU A 29 -4.71 -4.56 -31.44
N LYS A 30 -5.20 -3.37 -31.79
CA LYS A 30 -5.66 -3.08 -33.16
C LYS A 30 -4.54 -3.20 -34.21
N LEU A 31 -3.32 -2.78 -33.86
CA LEU A 31 -2.18 -2.90 -34.77
C LEU A 31 -1.80 -4.36 -34.99
N ASP A 32 -1.89 -5.20 -33.94
CA ASP A 32 -1.64 -6.64 -34.08
C ASP A 32 -2.64 -7.32 -34.99
N GLU A 33 -3.93 -6.96 -34.90
CA GLU A 33 -4.97 -7.43 -35.84
C GLU A 33 -4.64 -7.01 -37.27
N ILE A 34 -4.28 -5.75 -37.52
CA ILE A 34 -3.92 -5.24 -38.84
C ILE A 34 -2.68 -5.95 -39.38
N VAL A 35 -1.67 -6.18 -38.54
CA VAL A 35 -0.45 -6.91 -38.94
C VAL A 35 -0.76 -8.35 -39.34
N VAL A 36 -1.66 -9.03 -38.62
CA VAL A 36 -2.11 -10.39 -38.99
C VAL A 36 -2.76 -10.40 -40.36
N ASP A 37 -3.62 -9.41 -40.65
CA ASP A 37 -4.27 -9.30 -41.96
C ASP A 37 -3.29 -8.88 -43.08
N LEU A 38 -2.34 -8.01 -42.77
CA LEU A 38 -1.27 -7.68 -43.72
C LEU A 38 -0.43 -8.90 -44.09
N ARG A 39 -0.07 -9.73 -43.11
CA ARG A 39 0.71 -10.97 -43.35
C ARG A 39 0.00 -11.94 -44.28
N LYS A 40 -1.34 -11.98 -44.28
CA LYS A 40 -2.11 -12.84 -45.19
C LYS A 40 -2.13 -12.37 -46.64
N ASN A 41 -1.98 -11.03 -46.82
CA ASN A 41 -2.11 -10.40 -48.14
C ASN A 41 -0.75 -10.06 -48.79
N LEU A 42 0.36 -10.27 -48.08
CA LEU A 42 1.70 -10.03 -48.58
C LEU A 42 2.28 -11.26 -49.28
N PRO A 43 3.15 -11.06 -50.30
CA PRO A 43 3.91 -12.16 -50.92
C PRO A 43 4.75 -12.92 -49.87
N ALA A 44 5.02 -14.21 -50.13
CA ALA A 44 5.68 -15.11 -49.21
C ALA A 44 7.16 -14.73 -48.90
N ASP A 45 7.75 -13.90 -49.72
CA ASP A 45 9.12 -13.35 -49.59
C ASP A 45 9.23 -12.11 -48.72
N VAL A 46 8.08 -11.52 -48.32
CA VAL A 46 8.01 -10.32 -47.45
C VAL A 46 7.76 -10.73 -46.01
N HIS A 47 8.75 -10.48 -45.15
CA HIS A 47 8.63 -10.69 -43.71
C HIS A 47 8.24 -9.42 -42.98
N VAL A 48 7.16 -9.46 -42.18
CA VAL A 48 6.75 -8.36 -41.32
C VAL A 48 7.19 -8.70 -39.89
N SER A 49 8.13 -7.90 -39.35
CA SER A 49 8.58 -7.97 -37.96
C SER A 49 7.94 -6.82 -37.16
N THR A 50 7.45 -7.13 -35.96
CA THR A 50 6.90 -6.16 -35.01
C THR A 50 7.79 -6.01 -33.78
N ASP A 51 8.96 -6.64 -33.76
CA ASP A 51 9.79 -6.79 -32.57
C ASP A 51 10.84 -5.67 -32.38
N ILE A 52 10.87 -4.68 -33.28
CA ILE A 52 11.92 -3.63 -33.25
C ILE A 52 11.73 -2.69 -32.04
N PHE A 53 10.54 -2.21 -31.82
CA PHE A 53 10.20 -1.36 -30.67
C PHE A 53 8.70 -1.41 -30.38
N ARG A 54 8.35 -1.93 -29.21
CA ARG A 54 6.95 -1.97 -28.73
C ARG A 54 6.87 -1.30 -27.36
N GLN A 55 6.25 -0.15 -27.30
CA GLN A 55 6.05 0.57 -26.04
C GLN A 55 5.12 -0.22 -25.09
N SER A 56 4.21 -1.06 -25.60
CA SER A 56 3.36 -1.93 -24.78
C SER A 56 4.17 -2.90 -23.93
N HIS A 57 5.23 -3.52 -24.45
CA HIS A 57 6.12 -4.40 -23.68
C HIS A 57 6.75 -3.69 -22.48
N PHE A 58 7.11 -2.42 -22.65
CA PHE A 58 7.67 -1.64 -21.55
C PHE A 58 6.62 -1.36 -20.47
N ILE A 59 5.40 -1.05 -20.89
CA ILE A 59 4.25 -0.82 -19.98
C ILE A 59 3.89 -2.11 -19.25
N ASP A 60 3.78 -3.23 -19.96
CA ASP A 60 3.45 -4.55 -19.40
C ASP A 60 4.50 -5.00 -18.38
N ASN A 61 5.79 -4.86 -18.72
CA ASN A 61 6.88 -5.17 -17.80
C ASN A 61 6.83 -4.29 -16.56
N SER A 62 6.56 -2.99 -16.72
CA SER A 62 6.45 -2.07 -15.60
C SER A 62 5.29 -2.43 -14.69
N ILE A 63 4.11 -2.72 -15.24
CA ILE A 63 2.94 -3.15 -14.49
C ILE A 63 3.19 -4.49 -13.79
N ASN A 64 3.80 -5.45 -14.47
CA ASN A 64 4.13 -6.74 -13.89
C ASN A 64 5.16 -6.63 -12.75
N ASN A 65 6.16 -5.77 -12.90
CA ASN A 65 7.12 -5.49 -11.82
C ASN A 65 6.44 -4.88 -10.60
N VAL A 66 5.53 -3.92 -10.81
CA VAL A 66 4.75 -3.33 -9.71
C VAL A 66 3.85 -4.39 -9.05
N LYS A 67 3.12 -5.19 -9.83
CA LYS A 67 2.30 -6.30 -9.31
C LYS A 67 3.14 -7.27 -8.48
N LYS A 68 4.32 -7.67 -8.98
CA LYS A 68 5.24 -8.55 -8.28
C LYS A 68 5.71 -7.93 -6.96
N SER A 69 6.14 -6.67 -6.99
CA SER A 69 6.58 -5.95 -5.79
C SER A 69 5.46 -5.80 -4.76
N LEU A 70 4.22 -5.53 -5.20
CA LEU A 70 3.05 -5.49 -4.33
C LEU A 70 2.77 -6.84 -3.68
N PHE A 71 2.87 -7.93 -4.44
CA PHE A 71 2.66 -9.27 -3.91
C PHE A 71 3.75 -9.68 -2.92
N GLU A 72 5.02 -9.46 -3.26
CA GLU A 72 6.16 -9.71 -2.38
C GLU A 72 6.07 -8.85 -1.11
N GLY A 73 5.79 -7.57 -1.25
CA GLY A 73 5.58 -6.65 -0.12
C GLY A 73 4.44 -7.11 0.79
N SER A 74 3.30 -7.47 0.22
CA SER A 74 2.16 -8.00 0.98
C SER A 74 2.51 -9.29 1.73
N PHE A 75 3.29 -10.17 1.12
CA PHE A 75 3.74 -11.41 1.76
C PHE A 75 4.63 -11.13 2.98
N PHE A 76 5.61 -10.23 2.84
CA PHE A 76 6.44 -9.80 3.98
C PHE A 76 5.61 -9.14 5.08
N VAL A 77 4.65 -8.30 4.71
CA VAL A 77 3.72 -7.68 5.66
C VAL A 77 2.94 -8.72 6.46
N VAL A 78 2.42 -9.77 5.82
CA VAL A 78 1.72 -10.86 6.50
C VAL A 78 2.63 -11.56 7.52
N ILE A 79 3.89 -11.82 7.16
CA ILE A 79 4.87 -12.42 8.07
C ILE A 79 5.11 -11.51 9.28
N VAL A 80 5.37 -10.22 9.03
CA VAL A 80 5.62 -9.24 10.08
C VAL A 80 4.40 -9.10 10.99
N LEU A 81 3.21 -8.96 10.44
CA LEU A 81 1.95 -8.92 11.19
C LEU A 81 1.79 -10.14 12.09
N PHE A 82 2.01 -11.33 11.54
CA PHE A 82 1.90 -12.56 12.30
C PHE A 82 2.92 -12.64 13.45
N LEU A 83 4.16 -12.20 13.20
CA LEU A 83 5.22 -12.17 14.20
C LEU A 83 4.93 -11.18 15.34
N PHE A 84 4.35 -10.02 15.03
CA PHE A 84 4.06 -8.99 16.03
C PHE A 84 2.77 -9.24 16.80
N LEU A 85 1.70 -9.59 16.10
CA LEU A 85 0.38 -9.79 16.71
C LEU A 85 0.23 -11.17 17.38
N MET A 86 1.00 -12.19 16.93
CA MET A 86 0.96 -13.57 17.44
C MET A 86 -0.46 -14.13 17.61
N ASN A 87 -1.46 -13.54 16.96
CA ASN A 87 -2.86 -13.90 17.04
C ASN A 87 -3.48 -13.88 15.64
N ILE A 88 -3.92 -15.04 15.18
CA ILE A 88 -4.50 -15.20 13.84
C ILE A 88 -5.69 -14.25 13.61
N ARG A 89 -6.50 -13.99 14.63
CA ARG A 89 -7.69 -13.14 14.48
C ARG A 89 -7.33 -11.68 14.21
N THR A 90 -6.39 -11.14 14.99
CA THR A 90 -5.90 -9.77 14.78
C THR A 90 -5.18 -9.64 13.44
N THR A 91 -4.38 -10.64 13.06
CA THR A 91 -3.71 -10.69 11.75
C THR A 91 -4.72 -10.71 10.61
N VAL A 92 -5.81 -11.49 10.72
CA VAL A 92 -6.86 -11.53 9.69
C VAL A 92 -7.59 -10.19 9.57
N ILE A 93 -7.86 -9.50 10.68
CA ILE A 93 -8.48 -8.17 10.64
C ILE A 93 -7.61 -7.18 9.86
N SER A 94 -6.33 -7.08 10.20
CA SER A 94 -5.39 -6.19 9.49
C SER A 94 -5.21 -6.61 8.02
N LEU A 95 -5.17 -7.91 7.75
CA LEU A 95 -5.03 -8.44 6.39
C LEU A 95 -6.23 -8.14 5.49
N VAL A 96 -7.44 -8.08 6.05
CA VAL A 96 -8.67 -7.70 5.32
C VAL A 96 -8.75 -6.19 5.12
N ALA A 97 -8.31 -5.41 6.10
CA ALA A 97 -8.34 -3.96 6.01
C ALA A 97 -7.46 -3.40 4.87
N LEU A 98 -6.29 -4.02 4.61
CA LEU A 98 -5.35 -3.58 3.58
C LEU A 98 -5.92 -3.60 2.15
N PRO A 99 -6.38 -4.75 1.61
CA PRO A 99 -6.92 -4.78 0.26
C PRO A 99 -8.18 -3.93 0.13
N LEU A 100 -8.99 -3.81 1.19
CA LEU A 100 -10.15 -2.95 1.16
C LEU A 100 -9.78 -1.47 1.09
N SER A 101 -8.77 -1.02 1.82
CA SER A 101 -8.26 0.35 1.72
C SER A 101 -7.75 0.68 0.32
N LEU A 102 -7.02 -0.26 -0.30
CA LEU A 102 -6.56 -0.12 -1.69
C LEU A 102 -7.72 -0.08 -2.68
N LEU A 103 -8.73 -0.92 -2.49
CA LEU A 103 -9.92 -0.95 -3.35
C LEU A 103 -10.69 0.37 -3.24
N VAL A 104 -10.91 0.88 -2.03
CA VAL A 104 -11.54 2.19 -1.81
C VAL A 104 -10.72 3.29 -2.48
N SER A 105 -9.39 3.25 -2.36
CA SER A 105 -8.49 4.19 -3.00
C SER A 105 -8.62 4.19 -4.53
N ILE A 106 -8.67 3.00 -5.15
CA ILE A 106 -8.87 2.84 -6.60
C ILE A 106 -10.23 3.41 -7.03
N ILE A 107 -11.28 3.14 -6.26
CA ILE A 107 -12.62 3.69 -6.54
C ILE A 107 -12.62 5.21 -6.48
N VAL A 108 -12.00 5.80 -5.44
CA VAL A 108 -11.91 7.26 -5.30
C VAL A 108 -11.13 7.87 -6.46
N LEU A 109 -9.97 7.30 -6.82
CA LEU A 109 -9.18 7.77 -7.97
C LEU A 109 -9.98 7.71 -9.27
N HIS A 110 -10.76 6.65 -9.46
CA HIS A 110 -11.63 6.52 -10.63
C HIS A 110 -12.72 7.61 -10.68
N TYR A 111 -13.38 7.89 -9.55
CA TYR A 111 -14.37 8.99 -9.46
C TYR A 111 -13.75 10.37 -9.68
N MET A 112 -12.48 10.56 -9.31
CA MET A 112 -11.74 11.79 -9.59
C MET A 112 -11.34 11.93 -11.08
N GLY A 113 -11.64 10.94 -11.91
CA GLY A 113 -11.27 10.94 -13.33
C GLY A 113 -9.79 10.69 -13.59
N LEU A 114 -9.04 10.23 -12.59
CA LEU A 114 -7.62 9.95 -12.71
C LEU A 114 -7.41 8.55 -13.29
N THR A 115 -6.57 8.47 -14.30
CA THR A 115 -6.18 7.18 -14.89
C THR A 115 -5.15 6.46 -14.03
N ILE A 116 -5.35 5.17 -13.85
CA ILE A 116 -4.36 4.31 -13.18
C ILE A 116 -3.20 4.12 -14.15
N ASN A 117 -2.06 4.69 -13.79
CA ASN A 117 -0.81 4.57 -14.53
C ASN A 117 0.29 4.04 -13.60
N THR A 118 1.49 3.79 -14.15
CA THR A 118 2.61 3.27 -13.38
C THR A 118 2.99 4.16 -12.18
N MET A 119 2.85 5.49 -12.33
CA MET A 119 3.14 6.43 -11.24
C MET A 119 2.10 6.39 -10.13
N SER A 120 0.80 6.33 -10.47
CA SER A 120 -0.27 6.19 -9.48
C SER A 120 -0.21 4.83 -8.76
N LEU A 121 0.15 3.75 -9.47
CA LEU A 121 0.42 2.45 -8.86
C LEU A 121 1.62 2.50 -7.90
N GLY A 122 2.69 3.22 -8.30
CA GLY A 122 3.84 3.48 -7.44
C GLY A 122 3.46 4.23 -6.16
N GLY A 123 2.62 5.26 -6.27
CA GLY A 123 2.09 6.00 -5.12
C GLY A 123 1.29 5.12 -4.16
N MET A 124 0.40 4.27 -4.69
CA MET A 124 -0.33 3.29 -3.89
C MET A 124 0.60 2.26 -3.24
N ALA A 125 1.65 1.82 -3.95
CA ALA A 125 2.64 0.89 -3.41
C ALA A 125 3.40 1.48 -2.21
N ILE A 126 3.80 2.75 -2.29
CA ILE A 126 4.43 3.47 -1.17
C ILE A 126 3.44 3.61 -0.01
N ALA A 127 2.17 3.89 -0.30
CA ALA A 127 1.13 4.01 0.72
C ALA A 127 0.93 2.73 1.54
N ILE A 128 1.11 1.53 0.96
CA ILE A 128 0.92 0.25 1.64
C ILE A 128 1.68 0.18 2.96
N GLY A 129 2.90 0.69 3.04
CA GLY A 129 3.67 0.74 4.29
C GLY A 129 2.92 1.49 5.40
N SER A 130 2.44 2.70 5.11
CA SER A 130 1.67 3.51 6.07
C SER A 130 0.30 2.91 6.38
N LEU A 131 -0.35 2.29 5.38
CA LEU A 131 -1.65 1.59 5.54
C LEU A 131 -1.57 0.46 6.56
N VAL A 132 -0.45 -0.28 6.54
CA VAL A 132 -0.18 -1.38 7.47
C VAL A 132 -0.05 -0.87 8.90
N ASP A 133 0.69 0.20 9.09
CA ASP A 133 0.95 0.78 10.40
C ASP A 133 -0.34 1.25 11.07
N ASP A 134 -1.20 1.97 10.36
CA ASP A 134 -2.49 2.44 10.88
C ASP A 134 -3.39 1.28 11.32
N ALA A 135 -3.47 0.23 10.49
CA ALA A 135 -4.27 -0.96 10.80
C ALA A 135 -3.71 -1.76 11.99
N ILE A 136 -2.38 -1.81 12.15
CA ILE A 136 -1.73 -2.51 13.28
C ILE A 136 -2.01 -1.78 14.58
N VAL A 137 -1.81 -0.46 14.60
CA VAL A 137 -1.94 0.37 15.82
C VAL A 137 -3.35 0.26 16.41
N ASP A 138 -4.39 0.37 15.58
CA ASP A 138 -5.78 0.27 16.07
C ASP A 138 -6.11 -1.14 16.57
N VAL A 139 -5.79 -2.18 15.79
CA VAL A 139 -6.04 -3.59 16.17
C VAL A 139 -5.29 -3.98 17.43
N GLU A 140 -4.02 -3.57 17.57
CA GLU A 140 -3.20 -3.86 18.74
C GLU A 140 -3.77 -3.17 19.98
N ASN A 141 -4.15 -1.90 19.89
CA ASN A 141 -4.73 -1.18 21.02
C ASN A 141 -6.05 -1.81 21.47
N VAL A 142 -6.94 -2.10 20.53
CA VAL A 142 -8.21 -2.80 20.81
C VAL A 142 -7.96 -4.15 21.46
N TYR A 143 -7.03 -4.94 20.93
CA TYR A 143 -6.68 -6.26 21.48
C TYR A 143 -6.12 -6.14 22.90
N LYS A 144 -5.26 -5.18 23.16
CA LYS A 144 -4.69 -4.89 24.48
C LYS A 144 -5.79 -4.52 25.49
N ARG A 145 -6.69 -3.62 25.11
CA ARG A 145 -7.80 -3.19 25.98
C ARG A 145 -8.80 -4.31 26.28
N ILE A 146 -9.13 -5.13 25.29
CA ILE A 146 -9.97 -6.33 25.51
C ILE A 146 -9.29 -7.29 26.49
N ARG A 147 -7.97 -7.47 26.35
CA ARG A 147 -7.20 -8.32 27.27
C ARG A 147 -7.22 -7.76 28.69
N GLU A 148 -6.97 -6.48 28.87
CA GLU A 148 -7.01 -5.79 30.16
C GLU A 148 -8.39 -5.94 30.82
N ASN A 149 -9.47 -5.70 30.06
CA ASN A 149 -10.84 -5.86 30.54
C ASN A 149 -11.15 -7.29 31.01
N ARG A 150 -10.63 -8.31 30.33
CA ARG A 150 -10.84 -9.72 30.71
C ARG A 150 -10.07 -10.17 31.95
N LEU A 151 -9.03 -9.44 32.33
CA LEU A 151 -8.26 -9.68 33.57
C LEU A 151 -8.95 -9.09 34.80
N LEU A 152 -9.96 -8.23 34.61
CA LEU A 152 -10.77 -7.68 35.70
C LEU A 152 -11.74 -8.74 36.26
N PRO A 153 -12.15 -8.59 37.55
CA PRO A 153 -13.21 -9.42 38.14
C PRO A 153 -14.48 -9.36 37.28
N PRO A 154 -15.29 -10.43 37.23
CA PRO A 154 -16.49 -10.46 36.38
C PRO A 154 -17.45 -9.31 36.58
N ASP A 155 -17.55 -8.79 37.79
CA ASP A 155 -18.45 -7.67 38.16
C ASP A 155 -17.95 -6.31 37.62
N GLN A 156 -16.69 -6.20 37.24
CA GLN A 156 -16.07 -4.98 36.71
C GLN A 156 -15.80 -5.05 35.21
N GLN A 157 -16.10 -6.19 34.56
CA GLN A 157 -15.90 -6.35 33.13
C GLN A 157 -16.95 -5.55 32.36
N ARG A 158 -16.46 -4.70 31.46
CA ARG A 158 -17.31 -3.93 30.54
C ARG A 158 -17.63 -4.78 29.29
N SER A 159 -18.68 -4.41 28.57
CA SER A 159 -19.04 -5.07 27.33
C SER A 159 -17.91 -4.95 26.30
N THR A 160 -17.67 -6.01 25.50
CA THR A 160 -16.62 -5.98 24.47
C THR A 160 -16.79 -4.82 23.50
N LEU A 161 -18.02 -4.43 23.21
CA LEU A 161 -18.35 -3.36 22.29
C LEU A 161 -17.93 -1.99 22.82
N GLU A 162 -18.17 -1.71 24.11
CA GLU A 162 -17.72 -0.49 24.78
C GLU A 162 -16.20 -0.41 24.83
N VAL A 163 -15.54 -1.52 25.16
CA VAL A 163 -14.06 -1.57 25.20
C VAL A 163 -13.46 -1.30 23.83
N VAL A 164 -14.01 -1.89 22.77
CA VAL A 164 -13.57 -1.65 21.38
C VAL A 164 -13.76 -0.19 21.01
N TYR A 165 -14.92 0.39 21.33
CA TYR A 165 -15.22 1.78 21.02
C TYR A 165 -14.24 2.74 21.71
N ASP A 166 -13.99 2.56 23.00
CA ASP A 166 -13.07 3.40 23.77
C ASP A 166 -11.63 3.24 23.28
N ALA A 167 -11.20 2.00 23.01
CA ALA A 167 -9.86 1.72 22.49
C ALA A 167 -9.60 2.37 21.12
N SER A 168 -10.56 2.25 20.19
CA SER A 168 -10.43 2.89 18.88
C SER A 168 -10.49 4.42 18.98
N ARG A 169 -11.24 4.96 19.94
CA ARG A 169 -11.28 6.39 20.20
C ARG A 169 -9.93 6.96 20.68
N GLU A 170 -9.20 6.20 21.49
CA GLU A 170 -7.88 6.60 22.00
C GLU A 170 -6.86 6.84 20.87
N VAL A 171 -6.86 5.99 19.84
CA VAL A 171 -5.89 6.05 18.74
C VAL A 171 -6.33 6.92 17.57
N ARG A 172 -7.60 7.37 17.56
CA ARG A 172 -8.15 8.16 16.46
C ARG A 172 -7.39 9.46 16.20
N MET A 173 -7.15 10.26 17.24
CA MET A 173 -6.44 11.54 17.07
C MET A 173 -4.97 11.36 16.67
N PRO A 174 -4.18 10.46 17.27
CA PRO A 174 -2.84 10.12 16.78
C PRO A 174 -2.80 9.72 15.31
N ILE A 175 -3.71 8.84 14.84
CA ILE A 175 -3.77 8.40 13.44
C ILE A 175 -4.10 9.59 12.52
N LEU A 176 -5.11 10.40 12.83
CA LEU A 176 -5.46 11.56 12.03
C LEU A 176 -4.31 12.57 11.94
N ASN A 177 -3.63 12.82 13.06
CA ASN A 177 -2.51 13.75 13.09
C ASN A 177 -1.31 13.22 12.27
N SER A 178 -0.99 11.93 12.37
CA SER A 178 0.09 11.32 11.58
C SER A 178 -0.21 11.40 10.09
N THR A 179 -1.43 11.05 9.69
CA THR A 179 -1.89 11.15 8.29
C THR A 179 -1.77 12.58 7.77
N LEU A 180 -2.21 13.57 8.58
CA LEU A 180 -2.12 14.98 8.20
C LEU A 180 -0.67 15.44 8.02
N ILE A 181 0.24 15.05 8.93
CA ILE A 181 1.68 15.37 8.83
C ILE A 181 2.27 14.79 7.54
N ILE A 182 1.94 13.53 7.22
CA ILE A 182 2.42 12.89 6.00
C ILE A 182 1.89 13.61 4.77
N VAL A 183 0.59 13.94 4.73
CA VAL A 183 -0.03 14.69 3.62
C VAL A 183 0.66 16.05 3.42
N VAL A 184 0.89 16.81 4.50
CA VAL A 184 1.58 18.11 4.44
C VAL A 184 3.02 17.95 3.93
N SER A 185 3.69 16.85 4.27
CA SER A 185 5.04 16.57 3.77
C SER A 185 5.09 16.32 2.26
N PHE A 186 3.97 15.90 1.66
CA PHE A 186 3.83 15.71 0.21
C PHE A 186 3.40 16.96 -0.55
N VAL A 187 2.92 18.01 0.14
CA VAL A 187 2.49 19.27 -0.49
C VAL A 187 3.57 19.90 -1.40
N PRO A 188 4.87 19.94 -1.03
CA PRO A 188 5.91 20.50 -1.89
C PRO A 188 6.00 19.83 -3.27
N LEU A 189 5.59 18.56 -3.38
CA LEU A 189 5.61 17.81 -4.64
C LEU A 189 4.72 18.44 -5.72
N PHE A 190 3.62 19.09 -5.31
CA PHE A 190 2.66 19.73 -6.22
C PHE A 190 3.15 21.07 -6.79
N PHE A 191 4.21 21.63 -6.23
CA PHE A 191 4.84 22.87 -6.72
C PHE A 191 6.00 22.61 -7.68
N LEU A 192 6.33 21.33 -7.94
CA LEU A 192 7.32 20.97 -8.94
C LEU A 192 6.81 21.30 -10.34
N SER A 193 7.64 21.98 -11.14
CA SER A 193 7.34 22.34 -12.52
C SER A 193 8.09 21.40 -13.50
N GLY A 194 7.70 21.46 -14.77
CA GLY A 194 8.37 20.70 -15.82
C GLY A 194 7.98 19.23 -15.90
N MET A 195 8.90 18.39 -16.35
CA MET A 195 8.67 16.96 -16.56
C MET A 195 8.54 16.21 -15.23
N GLU A 196 9.32 16.58 -14.23
CA GLU A 196 9.29 15.99 -12.90
C GLU A 196 7.95 16.18 -12.24
N GLY A 197 7.38 17.39 -12.28
CA GLY A 197 6.05 17.66 -11.75
C GLY A 197 4.97 16.80 -12.41
N ARG A 198 5.00 16.68 -13.75
CA ARG A 198 4.02 15.86 -14.49
C ARG A 198 4.08 14.37 -14.13
N MET A 199 5.25 13.87 -13.77
CA MET A 199 5.42 12.47 -13.36
C MET A 199 5.06 12.24 -11.89
N LEU A 200 5.47 13.17 -11.00
CA LEU A 200 5.34 12.97 -9.55
C LEU A 200 3.97 13.39 -9.00
N VAL A 201 3.26 14.32 -9.62
CA VAL A 201 1.93 14.74 -9.18
C VAL A 201 0.92 13.57 -9.15
N PRO A 202 0.79 12.71 -10.18
CA PRO A 202 -0.09 11.56 -10.12
C PRO A 202 0.28 10.57 -9.00
N LEU A 203 1.59 10.39 -8.74
CA LEU A 203 2.10 9.58 -7.63
C LEU A 203 1.67 10.16 -6.28
N GLY A 204 1.88 11.48 -6.08
CA GLY A 204 1.51 12.17 -4.85
C GLY A 204 0.00 12.13 -4.59
N ILE A 205 -0.82 12.38 -5.61
CA ILE A 205 -2.29 12.29 -5.48
C ILE A 205 -2.72 10.88 -5.09
N ALA A 206 -2.22 9.85 -5.80
CA ALA A 206 -2.57 8.48 -5.52
C ALA A 206 -2.16 8.06 -4.09
N PHE A 207 -0.98 8.48 -3.65
CA PHE A 207 -0.51 8.26 -2.29
C PHE A 207 -1.41 8.92 -1.24
N ILE A 208 -1.75 10.20 -1.41
CA ILE A 208 -2.62 10.94 -0.48
C ILE A 208 -4.01 10.32 -0.43
N VAL A 209 -4.60 9.99 -1.59
CA VAL A 209 -5.92 9.34 -1.66
C VAL A 209 -5.89 7.99 -0.95
N ALA A 210 -4.81 7.21 -1.13
CA ALA A 210 -4.65 5.93 -0.46
C ALA A 210 -4.56 6.09 1.07
N LEU A 211 -3.84 7.08 1.57
CA LEU A 211 -3.77 7.38 3.00
C LEU A 211 -5.13 7.76 3.59
N PHE A 212 -5.88 8.65 2.93
CA PHE A 212 -7.22 9.00 3.39
C PHE A 212 -8.18 7.81 3.36
N ALA A 213 -8.15 7.02 2.28
CA ALA A 213 -8.95 5.80 2.18
C ALA A 213 -8.64 4.82 3.32
N SER A 214 -7.35 4.63 3.65
CA SER A 214 -6.93 3.82 4.79
C SER A 214 -7.45 4.34 6.11
N THR A 215 -7.28 5.63 6.36
CA THR A 215 -7.74 6.25 7.60
C THR A 215 -9.25 6.06 7.78
N VAL A 216 -10.04 6.22 6.71
CA VAL A 216 -11.49 5.96 6.75
C VAL A 216 -11.78 4.49 7.05
N VAL A 217 -11.08 3.56 6.41
CA VAL A 217 -11.24 2.11 6.65
C VAL A 217 -10.80 1.73 8.06
N ALA A 218 -9.67 2.25 8.54
CA ALA A 218 -9.17 2.02 9.89
C ALA A 218 -10.16 2.51 10.95
N LEU A 219 -10.73 3.71 10.78
CA LEU A 219 -11.66 4.28 11.75
C LEU A 219 -13.08 3.71 11.71
N THR A 220 -13.46 3.02 10.63
CA THR A 220 -14.81 2.47 10.45
C THR A 220 -14.84 0.96 10.49
N LEU A 221 -14.13 0.31 9.56
CA LEU A 221 -14.18 -1.14 9.40
C LEU A 221 -13.42 -1.87 10.50
N THR A 222 -12.23 -1.37 10.87
CA THR A 222 -11.38 -2.08 11.84
C THR A 222 -12.06 -2.24 13.19
N PRO A 223 -12.70 -1.23 13.82
CA PRO A 223 -13.46 -1.41 15.05
C PRO A 223 -14.61 -2.41 14.91
N VAL A 224 -15.31 -2.38 13.77
CA VAL A 224 -16.41 -3.32 13.51
C VAL A 224 -15.91 -4.76 13.41
N LEU A 225 -14.83 -5.00 12.66
CA LEU A 225 -14.22 -6.33 12.57
C LEU A 225 -13.67 -6.80 13.93
N CYS A 226 -13.07 -5.91 14.70
CA CYS A 226 -12.60 -6.19 16.05
C CYS A 226 -13.76 -6.60 16.96
N SER A 227 -14.88 -5.86 16.94
CA SER A 227 -16.05 -6.18 17.75
C SER A 227 -16.64 -7.54 17.40
N TYR A 228 -16.64 -7.91 16.10
CA TYR A 228 -17.22 -9.16 15.62
C TYR A 228 -16.31 -10.37 15.85
N LEU A 229 -15.02 -10.27 15.47
CA LEU A 229 -14.08 -11.40 15.55
C LEU A 229 -13.52 -11.63 16.98
N LEU A 230 -13.38 -10.57 17.79
CA LEU A 230 -12.82 -10.65 19.12
C LEU A 230 -13.90 -10.86 20.21
N ASN A 231 -15.19 -10.63 19.90
CA ASN A 231 -16.31 -10.84 20.83
C ASN A 231 -16.64 -12.32 21.04
N ARG A 232 -16.33 -13.21 20.10
CA ARG A 232 -16.60 -14.64 20.24
C ARG A 232 -15.89 -15.16 21.49
N LYS A 233 -16.67 -15.64 22.47
CA LYS A 233 -16.18 -16.41 23.64
C LYS A 233 -15.30 -17.55 23.11
N ALA A 234 -14.01 -17.31 23.03
CA ALA A 234 -13.07 -18.33 22.61
C ALA A 234 -12.86 -19.27 23.79
N THR A 235 -13.65 -20.33 23.82
CA THR A 235 -13.34 -21.56 24.54
C THR A 235 -11.99 -22.03 23.97
N GLY A 236 -10.89 -21.62 24.61
CA GLY A 236 -9.54 -21.99 24.16
C GLY A 236 -8.53 -20.86 24.05
N MET A 237 -8.82 -19.64 24.49
CA MET A 237 -7.78 -18.66 24.74
C MET A 237 -7.00 -19.03 26.01
N LYS A 238 -6.29 -20.16 25.95
CA LYS A 238 -5.18 -20.42 26.85
C LYS A 238 -4.18 -19.29 26.64
N GLU A 239 -4.03 -18.48 27.71
CA GLU A 239 -2.99 -17.50 27.88
C GLU A 239 -2.74 -16.59 26.68
N LEU A 240 -3.25 -15.38 26.78
CA LEU A 240 -2.85 -14.20 25.99
C LEU A 240 -1.37 -13.89 26.29
N ARG A 241 -0.46 -14.74 25.76
CA ARG A 241 0.97 -14.53 25.91
C ARG A 241 1.35 -13.32 25.06
N GLU A 242 1.99 -12.36 25.70
CA GLU A 242 2.71 -11.31 24.93
C GLU A 242 3.63 -11.99 23.92
N ALA A 243 3.64 -11.48 22.69
CA ALA A 243 4.54 -11.98 21.65
C ALA A 243 5.96 -12.10 22.23
N TRP A 244 6.59 -13.26 22.09
CA TRP A 244 7.93 -13.52 22.59
C TRP A 244 8.93 -12.46 22.11
N ILE A 245 8.76 -12.00 20.87
CA ILE A 245 9.56 -10.93 20.27
C ILE A 245 9.31 -9.61 21.01
N ALA A 246 8.04 -9.24 21.26
CA ALA A 246 7.68 -8.01 21.98
C ALA A 246 8.26 -8.01 23.39
N ARG A 247 8.25 -9.15 24.08
CA ARG A 247 8.85 -9.29 25.42
C ARG A 247 10.36 -9.13 25.41
N LYS A 248 11.07 -9.73 24.42
CA LYS A 248 12.52 -9.52 24.27
C LYS A 248 12.84 -8.08 23.91
N LEU A 249 12.06 -7.48 23.01
CA LEU A 249 12.25 -6.08 22.61
C LEU A 249 12.04 -5.13 23.80
N LYS A 250 11.03 -5.35 24.64
CA LYS A 250 10.80 -4.58 25.88
C LYS A 250 11.98 -4.66 26.84
N VAL A 251 12.60 -5.83 26.99
CA VAL A 251 13.78 -6.00 27.84
C VAL A 251 14.98 -5.22 27.30
N VAL A 252 15.22 -5.32 25.98
CA VAL A 252 16.31 -4.57 25.32
C VAL A 252 16.04 -3.07 25.40
N TYR A 253 14.80 -2.64 25.09
CA TYR A 253 14.39 -1.23 25.18
C TYR A 253 14.55 -0.67 26.61
N LYS A 254 14.11 -1.43 27.62
CA LYS A 254 14.24 -1.03 29.02
C LYS A 254 15.73 -0.79 29.40
N ARG A 255 16.62 -1.70 29.01
CA ARG A 255 18.06 -1.53 29.23
C ARG A 255 18.64 -0.34 28.49
N ALA A 256 18.24 -0.15 27.23
CA ALA A 256 18.68 1.01 26.44
C ALA A 256 18.18 2.32 27.04
N LEU A 257 16.93 2.35 27.52
CA LEU A 257 16.34 3.52 28.17
C LEU A 257 17.03 3.81 29.51
N GLU A 258 17.29 2.81 30.33
CA GLU A 258 18.02 2.95 31.59
C GLU A 258 19.44 3.51 31.35
N LEU A 259 20.12 3.01 30.31
CA LEU A 259 21.42 3.54 29.90
C LEU A 259 21.30 5.00 29.41
N ALA A 260 20.34 5.31 28.55
CA ALA A 260 20.13 6.67 28.06
C ALA A 260 19.82 7.66 29.21
N LEU A 261 18.98 7.25 30.16
CA LEU A 261 18.65 8.06 31.33
C LEU A 261 19.84 8.18 32.29
N ALA A 262 20.66 7.15 32.44
CA ALA A 262 21.88 7.22 33.24
C ALA A 262 22.91 8.20 32.65
N TYR A 263 22.97 8.34 31.34
CA TYR A 263 23.82 9.31 30.63
C TYR A 263 23.16 10.68 30.43
N GLN A 264 21.98 10.94 31.00
CA GLN A 264 21.25 12.21 30.88
C GLN A 264 22.09 13.42 31.35
N LYS A 265 23.05 13.24 32.23
CA LYS A 265 24.00 14.29 32.69
C LYS A 265 24.91 14.84 31.57
N TRP A 266 24.96 14.19 30.40
CA TRP A 266 25.77 14.62 29.24
C TRP A 266 24.94 15.37 28.18
N VAL A 267 23.63 15.46 28.36
CA VAL A 267 22.79 16.28 27.50
C VAL A 267 22.73 17.67 28.11
N PRO A 268 23.33 18.70 27.49
CA PRO A 268 23.30 20.05 28.03
C PRO A 268 21.88 20.51 28.20
N ASP A 269 21.53 20.93 29.40
CA ASP A 269 20.23 21.47 29.77
C ASP A 269 19.98 22.72 28.91
N ARG A 270 19.16 22.64 27.89
CA ARG A 270 18.71 23.77 27.07
C ARG A 270 17.63 24.52 27.83
N LYS A 271 17.94 25.03 28.99
CA LYS A 271 17.23 26.08 29.71
C LYS A 271 18.16 27.26 29.83
N SER A 272 18.24 28.08 28.82
CA SER A 272 18.56 29.50 28.87
C SER A 272 18.06 30.16 27.59
#